data_bd1e00ab4ccfbeda26d6d7524a471cc4
#
_entry.id   bd1e00ab4ccfbeda26d6d7524a471cc4
#
_cell.length_a   1.000
_cell.length_b   1.000
_cell.length_c   1.000
_cell.angle_alpha   90.00
_cell.angle_beta   90.00
_cell.angle_gamma   90.00
#
_symmetry.space_group_name_H-M   'P 1'
#
loop_
_entity.id
_entity.type
_entity.pdbx_description
1 polymer ?
#
loop_
_entity_poly.entity_id
_entity_poly.type
_entity_poly.pdbx_seq_one_letter_code
_entity_poly.pdbx_strand_id
1 'polypeptide(L)'
;QYAAQLIYNAIDTPTVVWRDDAYTSVTLLGDDNQTVGEKYMSLKKSTSTLTNVVKTNGKDTYTVTLDSTASVVDWDNTTESKDSGKAIFEFTDVKKDYSDLLYKTVTVLHKDRKTVYGVFATSDNSQQSNVLKKLEMDGAKVKLDGTKYDLAATAKQTVYVNGDVLYKTASGFTFNSEATGATKATIPDFVNAYGNKPTSGTKFEDSKYWQGSEVSLMATDGTSNYSILKVKTFAVGKVTAVGSDYINVTYKKGDSDIITKTKLEKDDWDWYDGIKKDDYVVVSAAGNYGTGNGLVEKADVVTGKVTGTKSDDGVSVGGNWYTMAGNGTSFVKRPNTGSNVDMVVVNGYVYYTDTTAGNVDDMALLIEAAAKGGTGSQWEAHMLFADGSEKTVTIEKYWDDKDNKSFP
;
A
#
# COMPACT_ATOMS: atom_id res chain seq x y z
N GLN A 1 23.69 17.40 17.59
CA GLN A 1 22.27 17.78 17.61
C GLN A 1 22.08 19.29 17.80
N TYR A 2 22.67 19.93 18.83
CA TYR A 2 22.56 21.36 19.05
C TYR A 2 23.19 22.22 17.96
N ALA A 3 24.34 21.82 17.38
CA ALA A 3 24.95 22.53 16.27
C ALA A 3 24.08 22.55 15.02
N ALA A 4 23.42 21.43 14.69
CA ALA A 4 22.49 21.37 13.58
C ALA A 4 21.27 22.29 13.81
N GLN A 5 20.76 22.35 15.04
CA GLN A 5 19.66 23.25 15.40
C GLN A 5 20.06 24.71 15.31
N LEU A 6 21.27 25.04 15.73
CA LEU A 6 21.79 26.41 15.62
C LEU A 6 21.94 26.85 14.16
N ILE A 7 22.47 25.96 13.30
CA ILE A 7 22.60 26.23 11.87
C ILE A 7 21.22 26.40 11.24
N TYR A 8 20.27 25.50 11.56
CA TYR A 8 18.90 25.60 11.09
C TYR A 8 18.24 26.93 11.45
N ASN A 9 18.36 27.34 12.72
CA ASN A 9 17.82 28.62 13.19
C ASN A 9 18.53 29.83 12.57
N ALA A 10 19.82 29.69 12.23
CA ALA A 10 20.59 30.77 11.63
C ALA A 10 20.23 31.02 10.15
N ILE A 11 19.75 30.01 9.43
CA ILE A 11 19.42 30.13 8.01
C ILE A 11 18.39 31.24 7.76
N ASP A 12 17.40 31.36 8.63
CA ASP A 12 16.30 32.33 8.52
C ASP A 12 16.56 33.62 9.30
N THR A 13 17.75 33.76 9.85
CA THR A 13 18.14 35.00 10.58
C THR A 13 18.42 36.12 9.58
N PRO A 14 17.80 37.30 9.73
CA PRO A 14 18.10 38.45 8.89
C PRO A 14 19.56 38.82 8.98
N THR A 15 20.18 39.20 7.87
CA THR A 15 21.52 39.73 7.84
C THR A 15 21.52 41.13 8.42
N VAL A 16 22.62 41.50 9.11
CA VAL A 16 22.80 42.82 9.73
C VAL A 16 24.07 43.46 9.20
N VAL A 17 24.12 44.77 9.22
CA VAL A 17 25.32 45.57 8.96
C VAL A 17 25.66 46.37 10.19
N TRP A 18 26.95 46.59 10.40
CA TRP A 18 27.43 47.49 11.44
C TRP A 18 27.33 48.94 10.95
N ARG A 19 26.58 49.77 11.64
CA ARG A 19 26.39 51.17 11.31
C ARG A 19 26.11 51.98 12.59
N ASP A 20 26.71 53.15 12.71
CA ASP A 20 26.51 54.08 13.83
C ASP A 20 26.69 53.41 15.19
N ASP A 21 27.77 52.63 15.34
CA ASP A 21 28.12 51.86 16.55
C ASP A 21 27.09 50.82 16.98
N ALA A 22 26.20 50.35 16.05
CA ALA A 22 25.24 49.33 16.32
C ALA A 22 25.08 48.37 15.12
N TYR A 23 24.62 47.12 15.40
CA TYR A 23 24.16 46.22 14.37
C TYR A 23 22.74 46.59 13.97
N THR A 24 22.57 46.96 12.71
CA THR A 24 21.28 47.34 12.13
C THR A 24 20.83 46.28 11.11
N SER A 25 19.59 45.85 11.17
CA SER A 25 19.06 44.94 10.17
C SER A 25 19.03 45.60 8.79
N VAL A 26 19.35 44.84 7.75
CA VAL A 26 19.36 45.31 6.36
C VAL A 26 17.99 45.88 5.96
N THR A 27 16.92 45.35 6.54
CA THR A 27 15.54 45.83 6.35
C THR A 27 15.34 47.30 6.64
N LEU A 28 16.00 47.82 7.69
CA LEU A 28 15.89 49.23 8.10
C LEU A 28 16.62 50.19 7.15
N LEU A 29 17.46 49.67 6.28
CA LEU A 29 18.23 50.43 5.32
C LEU A 29 17.61 50.52 3.93
N GLY A 30 16.44 49.89 3.73
CA GLY A 30 15.73 49.85 2.43
C GLY A 30 16.34 48.90 1.41
N ASP A 31 17.31 48.08 1.84
CA ASP A 31 17.82 46.97 1.04
C ASP A 31 16.90 45.75 1.19
N ASP A 32 16.92 44.85 0.20
CA ASP A 32 16.12 43.63 0.22
C ASP A 32 16.42 42.81 1.48
N ASN A 33 15.36 42.34 2.10
CA ASN A 33 15.39 41.51 3.31
C ASN A 33 16.08 40.19 3.01
N GLN A 34 17.40 40.13 3.16
CA GLN A 34 18.15 38.89 2.94
C GLN A 34 18.45 38.21 4.28
N THR A 35 18.03 36.96 4.37
CA THR A 35 18.48 36.06 5.43
C THR A 35 19.89 35.55 5.17
N VAL A 36 20.51 34.97 6.18
CA VAL A 36 21.81 34.29 6.04
C VAL A 36 21.77 33.22 4.95
N GLY A 37 20.70 32.45 4.88
CA GLY A 37 20.52 31.40 3.85
C GLY A 37 20.45 31.99 2.44
N GLU A 38 19.66 33.03 2.23
CA GLU A 38 19.56 33.72 0.93
C GLU A 38 20.90 34.30 0.48
N LYS A 39 21.55 35.02 1.36
CA LYS A 39 22.77 35.74 1.04
C LYS A 39 23.96 34.82 0.76
N TYR A 40 24.16 33.79 1.58
CA TYR A 40 25.36 32.95 1.51
C TYR A 40 25.14 31.59 0.82
N MET A 41 23.92 31.11 0.73
CA MET A 41 23.60 29.82 0.15
C MET A 41 22.73 29.95 -1.12
N SER A 42 22.30 31.15 -1.47
CA SER A 42 21.28 31.40 -2.52
C SER A 42 20.02 30.56 -2.26
N LEU A 43 19.67 30.42 -0.98
CA LEU A 43 18.57 29.59 -0.52
C LEU A 43 17.25 30.21 -0.96
N LYS A 44 16.39 29.36 -1.52
CA LYS A 44 14.99 29.66 -1.84
C LYS A 44 14.10 28.64 -1.14
N LYS A 45 12.85 28.99 -0.94
CA LYS A 45 11.84 28.12 -0.37
C LYS A 45 10.61 28.08 -1.27
N SER A 46 10.17 26.89 -1.63
CA SER A 46 8.90 26.66 -2.31
C SER A 46 8.00 25.81 -1.42
N THR A 47 6.82 26.32 -1.08
CA THR A 47 5.89 25.62 -0.19
C THR A 47 4.61 25.31 -0.94
N SER A 48 4.27 24.01 -1.05
CA SER A 48 3.02 23.53 -1.64
C SER A 48 2.79 22.06 -1.27
N THR A 49 1.71 21.47 -1.77
CA THR A 49 1.46 20.03 -1.64
C THR A 49 2.41 19.24 -2.53
N LEU A 50 3.09 18.26 -1.96
CA LEU A 50 3.92 17.32 -2.69
C LEU A 50 3.03 16.32 -3.45
N THR A 51 3.00 16.42 -4.77
CA THR A 51 2.10 15.60 -5.61
C THR A 51 2.79 14.40 -6.22
N ASN A 52 4.11 14.47 -6.39
CA ASN A 52 4.84 13.42 -7.10
C ASN A 52 6.27 13.26 -6.62
N VAL A 53 6.74 12.02 -6.50
CA VAL A 53 8.14 11.66 -6.25
C VAL A 53 8.48 10.46 -7.12
N VAL A 54 9.29 10.65 -8.15
CA VAL A 54 9.64 9.63 -9.15
C VAL A 54 11.13 9.36 -9.10
N LYS A 55 11.53 8.10 -8.99
CA LYS A 55 12.93 7.69 -9.15
C LYS A 55 13.36 7.91 -10.60
N THR A 56 14.48 8.55 -10.79
CA THR A 56 15.03 8.76 -12.14
C THR A 56 15.60 7.45 -12.66
N ASN A 57 15.13 7.01 -13.82
CA ASN A 57 15.57 5.74 -14.42
C ASN A 57 17.10 5.66 -14.53
N GLY A 58 17.66 4.54 -14.05
CA GLY A 58 19.11 4.27 -14.07
C GLY A 58 19.96 5.16 -13.15
N LYS A 59 19.35 5.92 -12.21
CA LYS A 59 20.06 6.79 -11.27
C LYS A 59 19.50 6.68 -9.85
N ASP A 60 20.33 6.96 -8.86
CA ASP A 60 19.92 7.10 -7.45
C ASP A 60 19.47 8.54 -7.15
N THR A 61 18.59 9.07 -7.99
CA THR A 61 18.01 10.40 -7.83
C THR A 61 16.53 10.37 -8.12
N TYR A 62 15.83 11.40 -7.65
CA TYR A 62 14.39 11.52 -7.74
C TYR A 62 13.99 12.84 -8.38
N THR A 63 12.85 12.85 -9.03
CA THR A 63 12.12 14.05 -9.41
C THR A 63 11.02 14.28 -8.39
N VAL A 64 10.99 15.47 -7.81
CA VAL A 64 10.00 15.89 -6.81
C VAL A 64 9.13 16.96 -7.42
N THR A 65 7.80 16.78 -7.39
CA THR A 65 6.83 17.71 -7.99
C THR A 65 5.87 18.23 -6.94
N LEU A 66 5.66 19.54 -6.94
CA LEU A 66 4.68 20.24 -6.12
C LEU A 66 3.41 20.58 -6.92
N ASP A 67 2.31 20.75 -6.20
CA ASP A 67 1.06 21.22 -6.81
C ASP A 67 1.22 22.67 -7.31
N SER A 68 1.08 22.85 -8.60
CA SER A 68 1.19 24.15 -9.29
C SER A 68 -0.04 25.05 -9.14
N THR A 69 -1.14 24.51 -8.60
CA THR A 69 -2.38 25.29 -8.41
C THR A 69 -2.43 26.00 -7.06
N ALA A 70 -1.57 25.59 -6.11
CA ALA A 70 -1.44 26.25 -4.82
C ALA A 70 -0.64 27.55 -4.92
N SER A 71 -0.88 28.48 -3.99
CA SER A 71 -0.03 29.66 -3.83
C SER A 71 1.36 29.23 -3.36
N VAL A 72 2.29 29.17 -4.28
CA VAL A 72 3.70 28.96 -3.92
C VAL A 72 4.22 30.29 -3.37
N VAL A 73 4.64 30.26 -2.11
CA VAL A 73 5.40 31.37 -1.55
C VAL A 73 6.84 31.15 -1.98
N ASP A 74 7.21 31.80 -3.08
CA ASP A 74 8.61 31.92 -3.49
C ASP A 74 9.21 33.10 -2.73
N TRP A 75 10.33 32.90 -2.06
CA TRP A 75 11.03 33.95 -1.34
C TRP A 75 11.67 34.97 -2.27
N ASP A 76 11.95 34.55 -3.48
CA ASP A 76 12.52 35.41 -4.49
C ASP A 76 11.56 35.51 -5.69
N ASN A 77 10.66 36.44 -5.61
CA ASN A 77 9.73 36.78 -6.69
C ASN A 77 10.42 37.17 -8.02
N THR A 78 11.75 37.12 -8.11
CA THR A 78 12.43 37.82 -9.21
C THR A 78 13.21 36.94 -10.15
N THR A 79 13.72 35.77 -9.77
CA THR A 79 14.76 35.13 -10.56
C THR A 79 14.37 33.89 -11.33
N GLU A 80 13.45 33.08 -10.84
CA GLU A 80 13.05 31.88 -11.58
C GLU A 80 11.87 32.07 -12.52
N SER A 81 11.15 33.15 -12.34
CA SER A 81 10.23 33.68 -13.35
C SER A 81 10.94 34.13 -14.64
N LYS A 82 12.27 34.30 -14.62
CA LYS A 82 13.01 34.73 -15.82
C LYS A 82 13.24 33.63 -16.84
N ASP A 83 13.32 32.38 -16.42
CA ASP A 83 13.47 31.27 -17.40
C ASP A 83 12.15 30.82 -18.01
N SER A 84 11.04 31.07 -17.38
CA SER A 84 9.71 30.68 -17.93
C SER A 84 8.53 31.50 -17.41
N GLY A 85 8.73 32.52 -16.55
CA GLY A 85 7.65 33.28 -15.91
C GLY A 85 6.82 32.44 -14.92
N LYS A 86 7.31 31.31 -14.43
CA LYS A 86 6.60 30.39 -13.55
C LYS A 86 7.46 30.00 -12.36
N ALA A 87 6.83 29.87 -11.19
CA ALA A 87 7.46 29.29 -10.01
C ALA A 87 7.91 27.83 -10.28
N ILE A 88 8.96 27.39 -9.59
CA ILE A 88 9.44 26.03 -9.71
C ILE A 88 8.50 25.10 -8.95
N PHE A 89 7.89 24.19 -9.68
CA PHE A 89 7.06 23.13 -9.12
C PHE A 89 7.68 21.73 -9.28
N GLU A 90 8.75 21.62 -10.07
CA GLU A 90 9.43 20.37 -10.33
C GLU A 90 10.92 20.51 -10.06
N PHE A 91 11.43 19.61 -9.21
CA PHE A 91 12.83 19.55 -8.81
C PHE A 91 13.41 18.22 -9.26
N THR A 92 14.52 18.27 -9.96
CA THR A 92 15.23 17.08 -10.48
C THR A 92 16.54 16.83 -9.75
N ASP A 93 17.13 15.64 -9.96
CA ASP A 93 18.40 15.25 -9.33
C ASP A 93 18.37 15.25 -7.77
N VAL A 94 17.19 15.14 -7.17
CA VAL A 94 17.01 15.07 -5.72
C VAL A 94 17.62 13.77 -5.20
N LYS A 95 18.51 13.86 -4.21
CA LYS A 95 19.33 12.73 -3.73
C LYS A 95 18.63 11.80 -2.76
N LYS A 96 17.50 12.20 -2.21
CA LYS A 96 16.78 11.45 -1.20
C LYS A 96 15.36 11.17 -1.68
N ASP A 97 14.87 9.97 -1.37
CA ASP A 97 13.47 9.64 -1.51
C ASP A 97 12.63 10.37 -0.45
N TYR A 98 11.62 11.10 -0.89
CA TYR A 98 10.65 11.81 -0.06
C TYR A 98 9.22 11.29 -0.26
N SER A 99 9.06 10.08 -0.73
CA SER A 99 7.74 9.47 -1.00
C SER A 99 6.88 9.33 0.26
N ASP A 100 7.48 9.29 1.43
CA ASP A 100 6.80 9.34 2.73
C ASP A 100 6.09 10.67 3.02
N LEU A 101 6.47 11.72 2.29
CA LEU A 101 5.84 13.03 2.37
C LEU A 101 4.77 13.28 1.30
N LEU A 102 4.50 12.33 0.42
CA LEU A 102 3.48 12.45 -0.63
C LEU A 102 2.13 12.92 -0.06
N TYR A 103 1.57 13.92 -0.74
CA TYR A 103 0.30 14.59 -0.45
C TYR A 103 0.30 15.46 0.81
N LYS A 104 1.44 15.65 1.47
CA LYS A 104 1.60 16.63 2.54
C LYS A 104 1.95 18.00 1.97
N THR A 105 1.58 19.05 2.67
CA THR A 105 2.15 20.37 2.44
C THR A 105 3.60 20.35 2.92
N VAL A 106 4.51 20.64 2.02
CA VAL A 106 5.95 20.61 2.26
C VAL A 106 6.59 21.93 1.88
N THR A 107 7.71 22.22 2.50
CA THR A 107 8.64 23.27 2.06
C THR A 107 9.87 22.61 1.46
N VAL A 108 10.15 22.91 0.20
CA VAL A 108 11.38 22.54 -0.48
C VAL A 108 12.39 23.65 -0.30
N LEU A 109 13.52 23.33 0.32
CA LEU A 109 14.67 24.21 0.43
C LEU A 109 15.57 23.95 -0.77
N HIS A 110 15.78 24.94 -1.62
CA HIS A 110 16.51 24.75 -2.88
C HIS A 110 17.32 26.02 -3.26
N LYS A 111 18.24 25.86 -4.17
CA LYS A 111 18.91 26.95 -4.88
C LYS A 111 18.27 27.16 -6.25
N ASP A 112 18.06 26.05 -6.94
CA ASP A 112 17.48 25.94 -8.28
C ASP A 112 16.78 24.58 -8.41
N ARG A 113 16.31 24.24 -9.63
CA ARG A 113 15.62 22.98 -9.90
C ARG A 113 16.44 21.71 -9.61
N LYS A 114 17.77 21.79 -9.65
CA LYS A 114 18.67 20.63 -9.51
C LYS A 114 19.38 20.60 -8.18
N THR A 115 19.42 21.73 -7.48
CA THR A 115 20.11 21.88 -6.20
C THR A 115 19.07 21.98 -5.10
N VAL A 116 18.62 20.84 -4.60
CA VAL A 116 17.67 20.73 -3.49
C VAL A 116 18.44 20.38 -2.23
N TYR A 117 18.31 21.21 -1.21
CA TYR A 117 18.93 21.02 0.10
C TYR A 117 18.09 20.09 0.99
N GLY A 118 16.76 20.10 0.83
CA GLY A 118 15.86 19.20 1.55
C GLY A 118 14.39 19.51 1.29
N VAL A 119 13.55 18.54 1.64
CA VAL A 119 12.09 18.65 1.60
C VAL A 119 11.56 18.33 2.99
N PHE A 120 10.72 19.20 3.54
CA PHE A 120 10.26 19.12 4.93
C PHE A 120 8.75 19.31 4.97
N ALA A 121 8.06 18.44 5.71
CA ALA A 121 6.64 18.65 5.98
C ALA A 121 6.45 19.90 6.86
N THR A 122 5.45 20.71 6.54
CA THR A 122 5.05 21.83 7.38
C THR A 122 4.29 21.35 8.62
N SER A 123 4.09 22.22 9.60
CA SER A 123 3.27 21.94 10.79
C SER A 123 1.78 21.81 10.49
N ASP A 124 1.34 22.19 9.27
CA ASP A 124 -0.06 22.20 8.89
C ASP A 124 -0.61 20.82 8.55
N ASN A 125 0.26 19.81 8.52
CA ASN A 125 -0.13 18.45 8.22
C ASN A 125 -0.59 17.70 9.45
N SER A 126 -1.76 17.07 9.35
CA SER A 126 -2.25 16.06 10.27
C SER A 126 -2.53 14.77 9.51
N GLN A 127 -2.07 13.64 10.03
CA GLN A 127 -2.23 12.36 9.39
C GLN A 127 -2.64 11.29 10.40
N GLN A 128 -3.63 10.47 10.01
CA GLN A 128 -4.01 9.25 10.72
C GLN A 128 -3.82 8.09 9.75
N SER A 129 -2.94 7.17 10.09
CA SER A 129 -2.63 6.00 9.26
C SER A 129 -2.92 4.73 10.01
N ASN A 130 -3.50 3.75 9.32
CA ASN A 130 -3.84 2.46 9.91
C ASN A 130 -3.80 1.35 8.84
N VAL A 131 -3.58 0.13 9.30
CA VAL A 131 -3.93 -1.05 8.51
C VAL A 131 -5.44 -1.21 8.56
N LEU A 132 -6.08 -1.24 7.41
CA LEU A 132 -7.52 -1.20 7.31
C LEU A 132 -8.16 -2.49 7.84
N LYS A 133 -8.97 -2.35 8.87
CA LYS A 133 -9.89 -3.38 9.37
C LYS A 133 -11.32 -3.03 9.03
N LYS A 134 -11.68 -1.78 9.25
CA LYS A 134 -13.04 -1.27 9.05
C LYS A 134 -13.05 0.19 8.63
N LEU A 135 -13.75 0.49 7.53
CA LEU A 135 -13.95 1.84 7.02
C LEU A 135 -15.43 2.05 6.72
N GLU A 136 -16.06 3.03 7.32
CA GLU A 136 -17.49 3.30 7.16
C GLU A 136 -17.81 4.80 7.28
N MET A 137 -18.93 5.23 6.73
CA MET A 137 -19.48 6.55 7.01
C MET A 137 -20.34 6.51 8.26
N ASP A 138 -20.25 7.56 9.08
CA ASP A 138 -21.10 7.81 10.24
C ASP A 138 -21.65 9.25 10.15
N GLY A 139 -22.78 9.39 9.48
CA GLY A 139 -23.28 10.71 9.07
C GLY A 139 -22.30 11.41 8.10
N ALA A 140 -21.87 12.61 8.46
CA ALA A 140 -20.91 13.39 7.69
C ALA A 140 -19.45 13.07 8.02
N LYS A 141 -19.19 12.16 8.96
CA LYS A 141 -17.84 11.78 9.39
C LYS A 141 -17.43 10.44 8.78
N VAL A 142 -16.15 10.29 8.52
CA VAL A 142 -15.57 8.97 8.21
C VAL A 142 -15.13 8.30 9.51
N LYS A 143 -15.37 7.01 9.60
CA LYS A 143 -14.96 6.19 10.74
C LYS A 143 -13.95 5.15 10.26
N LEU A 144 -12.73 5.28 10.75
CA LEU A 144 -11.62 4.37 10.49
C LEU A 144 -11.36 3.56 11.77
N ASP A 145 -11.57 2.25 11.68
CA ASP A 145 -11.38 1.29 12.78
C ASP A 145 -12.02 1.73 14.12
N GLY A 146 -13.23 2.30 14.03
CA GLY A 146 -13.99 2.73 15.19
C GLY A 146 -13.82 4.21 15.56
N THR A 147 -12.77 4.88 15.13
CA THR A 147 -12.52 6.30 15.42
C THR A 147 -13.12 7.19 14.33
N LYS A 148 -13.85 8.23 14.76
CA LYS A 148 -14.54 9.19 13.87
C LYS A 148 -13.64 10.38 13.56
N TYR A 149 -13.65 10.79 12.30
CA TYR A 149 -12.89 11.94 11.81
C TYR A 149 -13.79 12.87 11.00
N ASP A 150 -13.61 14.17 11.21
CA ASP A 150 -14.30 15.21 10.46
C ASP A 150 -13.69 15.36 9.06
N LEU A 151 -14.54 15.56 8.06
CA LEU A 151 -14.11 15.74 6.69
C LEU A 151 -14.12 17.22 6.29
N ALA A 152 -13.17 17.60 5.46
CA ALA A 152 -13.15 18.91 4.81
C ALA A 152 -14.34 19.03 3.82
N ALA A 153 -14.61 20.25 3.38
CA ALA A 153 -15.63 20.49 2.34
C ALA A 153 -15.38 19.62 1.11
N THR A 154 -16.44 19.08 0.54
CA THR A 154 -16.42 18.13 -0.59
C THR A 154 -15.50 18.55 -1.74
N ALA A 155 -15.50 19.84 -2.10
CA ALA A 155 -14.65 20.35 -3.18
C ALA A 155 -13.14 20.26 -2.90
N LYS A 156 -12.74 20.09 -1.65
CA LYS A 156 -11.34 19.93 -1.22
C LYS A 156 -10.93 18.46 -1.11
N GLN A 157 -11.88 17.53 -1.20
CA GLN A 157 -11.60 16.12 -0.97
C GLN A 157 -11.00 15.45 -2.19
N THR A 158 -10.05 14.55 -1.97
CA THR A 158 -9.45 13.71 -3.01
C THR A 158 -9.15 12.34 -2.44
N VAL A 159 -9.39 11.31 -3.23
CA VAL A 159 -9.03 9.92 -2.90
C VAL A 159 -7.91 9.49 -3.84
N TYR A 160 -6.85 8.98 -3.26
CA TYR A 160 -5.73 8.36 -3.96
C TYR A 160 -5.71 6.86 -3.68
N VAL A 161 -5.72 6.07 -4.72
CA VAL A 161 -5.57 4.61 -4.62
C VAL A 161 -4.29 4.22 -5.36
N ASN A 162 -3.35 3.66 -4.65
CA ASN A 162 -2.03 3.36 -5.17
C ASN A 162 -1.36 4.56 -5.89
N GLY A 163 -1.66 5.76 -5.40
CA GLY A 163 -1.12 7.01 -5.90
C GLY A 163 -1.89 7.68 -7.02
N ASP A 164 -2.78 6.97 -7.68
CA ASP A 164 -3.62 7.54 -8.71
C ASP A 164 -4.85 8.20 -8.10
N VAL A 165 -5.22 9.35 -8.63
CA VAL A 165 -6.46 10.03 -8.27
C VAL A 165 -7.64 9.19 -8.73
N LEU A 166 -8.55 8.89 -7.83
CA LEU A 166 -9.80 8.23 -8.16
C LEU A 166 -10.83 9.25 -8.63
N TYR A 167 -11.46 8.98 -9.77
CA TYR A 167 -12.54 9.78 -10.32
C TYR A 167 -13.84 9.00 -10.29
N LYS A 168 -14.95 9.73 -10.04
CA LYS A 168 -16.31 9.22 -10.12
C LYS A 168 -16.91 9.60 -11.46
N THR A 169 -17.63 8.65 -12.07
CA THR A 169 -18.42 8.83 -13.30
C THR A 169 -19.86 8.39 -13.07
N ALA A 170 -20.73 8.59 -14.05
CA ALA A 170 -22.10 8.08 -13.98
C ALA A 170 -22.20 6.55 -13.89
N SER A 171 -21.20 5.83 -14.40
CA SER A 171 -21.15 4.36 -14.42
C SER A 171 -20.31 3.73 -13.30
N GLY A 172 -19.70 4.53 -12.41
CA GLY A 172 -18.85 4.05 -11.34
C GLY A 172 -17.58 4.88 -11.15
N PHE A 173 -16.44 4.23 -11.03
CA PHE A 173 -15.16 4.88 -10.78
C PHE A 173 -14.12 4.56 -11.85
N THR A 174 -13.17 5.47 -12.03
CA THR A 174 -12.08 5.36 -13.00
C THR A 174 -10.85 6.11 -12.50
N PHE A 175 -9.68 5.75 -13.01
CA PHE A 175 -8.45 6.54 -12.84
C PHE A 175 -8.19 7.47 -14.04
N ASN A 176 -9.06 7.45 -15.04
CA ASN A 176 -8.94 8.32 -16.20
C ASN A 176 -9.68 9.65 -15.95
N SER A 177 -8.94 10.74 -15.83
CA SER A 177 -9.48 12.10 -15.66
C SER A 177 -10.27 12.62 -16.87
N GLU A 178 -9.98 12.08 -18.05
CA GLU A 178 -10.60 12.47 -19.33
C GLU A 178 -11.90 11.67 -19.62
N ALA A 179 -12.27 10.75 -18.74
CA ALA A 179 -13.52 10.02 -18.91
C ALA A 179 -14.72 10.95 -18.84
N THR A 180 -15.73 10.68 -19.67
CA THR A 180 -16.94 11.53 -19.78
C THR A 180 -17.62 11.72 -18.41
N GLY A 181 -17.72 12.95 -17.96
CA GLY A 181 -18.34 13.31 -16.69
C GLY A 181 -17.49 12.92 -15.46
N ALA A 182 -16.20 12.67 -15.62
CA ALA A 182 -15.31 12.37 -14.52
C ALA A 182 -15.14 13.57 -13.58
N THR A 183 -15.37 13.35 -12.30
CA THR A 183 -15.10 14.29 -11.22
C THR A 183 -14.25 13.60 -10.17
N LYS A 184 -13.36 14.31 -9.44
CA LYS A 184 -12.60 13.71 -8.34
C LYS A 184 -13.55 13.02 -7.37
N ALA A 185 -13.29 11.77 -7.03
CA ALA A 185 -14.07 11.05 -6.03
C ALA A 185 -13.85 11.68 -4.65
N THR A 186 -14.91 11.84 -3.90
CA THR A 186 -14.85 12.28 -2.51
C THR A 186 -14.61 11.10 -1.58
N ILE A 187 -14.21 11.38 -0.33
CA ILE A 187 -14.04 10.33 0.68
C ILE A 187 -15.36 9.57 0.90
N PRO A 188 -16.53 10.25 1.06
CA PRO A 188 -17.81 9.55 1.14
C PRO A 188 -18.13 8.70 -0.10
N ASP A 189 -17.80 9.16 -1.33
CA ASP A 189 -18.01 8.37 -2.54
C ASP A 189 -17.26 7.04 -2.45
N PHE A 190 -15.99 7.09 -2.09
CA PHE A 190 -15.15 5.90 -1.93
C PHE A 190 -15.67 4.99 -0.83
N VAL A 191 -15.94 5.53 0.36
CA VAL A 191 -16.37 4.74 1.52
C VAL A 191 -17.72 4.08 1.29
N ASN A 192 -18.68 4.78 0.66
CA ASN A 192 -19.98 4.21 0.32
C ASN A 192 -19.91 3.12 -0.74
N ALA A 193 -18.95 3.22 -1.66
CA ALA A 193 -18.76 2.20 -2.70
C ALA A 193 -17.98 0.98 -2.18
N TYR A 194 -16.98 1.22 -1.37
CA TYR A 194 -15.98 0.24 -0.96
C TYR A 194 -15.90 0.02 0.54
N GLY A 195 -16.63 0.79 1.39
CA GLY A 195 -16.81 0.59 2.82
C GLY A 195 -17.45 -0.74 3.19
N ASN A 196 -17.49 -1.09 4.44
CA ASN A 196 -17.92 -2.39 4.99
C ASN A 196 -19.30 -2.93 4.53
N LYS A 197 -20.05 -2.10 3.82
CA LYS A 197 -21.30 -2.48 3.15
C LYS A 197 -21.27 -1.87 1.77
N PRO A 198 -20.59 -2.48 0.78
CA PRO A 198 -20.63 -2.00 -0.58
C PRO A 198 -22.08 -1.98 -1.04
N THR A 199 -22.54 -0.86 -1.57
CA THR A 199 -23.82 -0.79 -2.25
C THR A 199 -23.76 -1.66 -3.49
N SER A 200 -24.71 -2.59 -3.63
CA SER A 200 -24.79 -3.49 -4.77
C SER A 200 -24.79 -2.69 -6.08
N GLY A 201 -23.90 -3.02 -7.01
CA GLY A 201 -23.84 -2.43 -8.34
C GLY A 201 -22.54 -1.71 -8.70
N THR A 202 -21.66 -1.43 -7.77
CA THR A 202 -20.33 -0.92 -8.06
C THR A 202 -19.41 -2.06 -8.46
N LYS A 203 -19.16 -2.19 -9.75
CA LYS A 203 -18.17 -3.12 -10.31
C LYS A 203 -16.75 -2.58 -10.14
N PHE A 204 -16.32 -2.31 -8.94
CA PHE A 204 -14.94 -2.56 -8.65
C PHE A 204 -14.93 -4.01 -8.19
N GLU A 205 -14.59 -4.87 -9.10
CA GLU A 205 -14.24 -6.22 -8.73
C GLU A 205 -13.20 -6.06 -7.67
N ASP A 206 -13.61 -6.24 -6.46
CA ASP A 206 -12.70 -6.60 -5.42
C ASP A 206 -12.67 -5.64 -4.26
N SER A 207 -13.23 -6.11 -3.25
CA SER A 207 -12.81 -5.95 -1.86
C SER A 207 -11.29 -5.94 -1.60
N LYS A 208 -10.41 -5.97 -2.61
CA LYS A 208 -8.95 -5.95 -2.42
C LYS A 208 -8.38 -4.67 -1.82
N TYR A 209 -9.20 -3.63 -1.75
CA TYR A 209 -8.86 -2.39 -1.06
C TYR A 209 -9.16 -2.42 0.44
N TRP A 210 -9.54 -3.57 0.97
CA TRP A 210 -10.08 -3.68 2.31
C TRP A 210 -9.05 -4.06 3.34
N GLN A 211 -9.32 -5.13 3.99
CA GLN A 211 -8.54 -5.62 5.11
C GLN A 211 -7.09 -5.85 4.71
N GLY A 212 -6.18 -5.29 5.49
CA GLY A 212 -4.76 -5.39 5.24
C GLY A 212 -4.18 -4.30 4.33
N SER A 213 -5.01 -3.53 3.62
CA SER A 213 -4.55 -2.33 2.92
C SER A 213 -4.11 -1.26 3.92
N GLU A 214 -3.16 -0.43 3.55
CA GLU A 214 -2.76 0.73 4.34
C GLU A 214 -3.63 1.92 3.95
N VAL A 215 -4.22 2.57 4.94
CA VAL A 215 -5.10 3.72 4.76
C VAL A 215 -4.58 4.89 5.56
N SER A 216 -4.53 6.06 4.92
CA SER A 216 -4.18 7.30 5.58
C SER A 216 -5.24 8.37 5.29
N LEU A 217 -5.75 8.97 6.35
CA LEU A 217 -6.52 10.21 6.29
C LEU A 217 -5.57 11.37 6.54
N MET A 218 -5.60 12.41 5.70
CA MET A 218 -4.68 13.53 5.79
C MET A 218 -5.44 14.85 5.70
N ALA A 219 -5.08 15.80 6.57
CA ALA A 219 -5.40 17.21 6.49
C ALA A 219 -4.09 17.98 6.28
N THR A 220 -4.08 18.97 5.40
CA THR A 220 -2.86 19.65 4.94
C THR A 220 -2.96 21.17 5.01
N ASP A 221 -4.01 21.69 5.66
CA ASP A 221 -4.33 23.11 5.74
C ASP A 221 -4.34 23.66 7.18
N GLY A 222 -3.67 22.98 8.09
CA GLY A 222 -3.61 23.38 9.51
C GLY A 222 -4.89 23.06 10.31
N THR A 223 -5.90 22.48 9.67
CA THR A 223 -7.15 22.06 10.33
C THR A 223 -7.12 20.59 10.73
N SER A 224 -8.12 20.16 11.48
CA SER A 224 -8.38 18.75 11.77
C SER A 224 -9.43 18.12 10.82
N ASN A 225 -9.79 18.85 9.75
CA ASN A 225 -10.73 18.37 8.75
C ASN A 225 -10.00 17.66 7.63
N TYR A 226 -10.20 16.37 7.52
CA TYR A 226 -9.46 15.51 6.58
C TYR A 226 -9.98 15.70 5.16
N SER A 227 -9.06 16.00 4.24
CA SER A 227 -9.34 16.28 2.83
C SER A 227 -8.83 15.18 1.90
N ILE A 228 -7.88 14.38 2.34
CA ILE A 228 -7.24 13.36 1.53
C ILE A 228 -7.42 11.99 2.19
N LEU A 229 -7.89 11.03 1.39
CA LEU A 229 -7.85 9.61 1.69
C LEU A 229 -6.83 8.95 0.78
N LYS A 230 -5.79 8.37 1.35
CA LYS A 230 -4.79 7.58 0.63
C LYS A 230 -5.00 6.11 0.97
N VAL A 231 -5.09 5.27 -0.05
CA VAL A 231 -5.21 3.81 0.08
C VAL A 231 -4.07 3.15 -0.67
N LYS A 232 -3.27 2.35 0.01
CA LYS A 232 -2.24 1.51 -0.57
C LYS A 232 -2.67 0.05 -0.47
N THR A 233 -2.80 -0.59 -1.62
CA THR A 233 -3.19 -1.99 -1.72
C THR A 233 -1.97 -2.86 -2.00
N PHE A 234 -2.13 -4.15 -1.75
CA PHE A 234 -1.10 -5.15 -1.98
C PHE A 234 -1.62 -6.23 -2.91
N ALA A 235 -0.75 -6.75 -3.76
CA ALA A 235 -0.98 -7.97 -4.51
C ALA A 235 0.08 -9.00 -4.07
N VAL A 236 -0.31 -10.26 -4.00
CA VAL A 236 0.61 -11.34 -3.65
C VAL A 236 0.69 -12.32 -4.80
N GLY A 237 1.88 -12.71 -5.16
CA GLY A 237 2.12 -13.63 -6.25
C GLY A 237 3.34 -14.53 -6.02
N LYS A 238 3.56 -15.41 -6.98
CA LYS A 238 4.72 -16.31 -7.02
C LYS A 238 5.58 -15.98 -8.22
N VAL A 239 6.88 -15.85 -8.02
CA VAL A 239 7.85 -15.61 -9.10
C VAL A 239 7.97 -16.87 -9.95
N THR A 240 7.75 -16.77 -11.25
CA THR A 240 7.82 -17.90 -12.18
C THR A 240 9.05 -17.88 -13.06
N ALA A 241 9.65 -16.71 -13.24
CA ALA A 241 10.92 -16.55 -13.95
C ALA A 241 11.63 -15.27 -13.50
N VAL A 242 12.95 -15.28 -13.57
CA VAL A 242 13.82 -14.13 -13.32
C VAL A 242 14.75 -13.97 -14.51
N GLY A 243 14.73 -12.80 -15.14
CA GLY A 243 15.66 -12.38 -16.19
C GLY A 243 16.68 -11.37 -15.67
N SER A 244 17.47 -10.80 -16.57
CA SER A 244 18.46 -9.75 -16.23
C SER A 244 17.79 -8.44 -15.80
N ASP A 245 16.66 -8.12 -16.43
CA ASP A 245 15.96 -6.85 -16.36
C ASP A 245 14.45 -6.99 -16.08
N TYR A 246 13.98 -8.21 -15.80
CA TYR A 246 12.58 -8.47 -15.50
C TYR A 246 12.39 -9.65 -14.57
N ILE A 247 11.22 -9.68 -13.94
CA ILE A 247 10.67 -10.86 -13.28
C ILE A 247 9.26 -11.14 -13.82
N ASN A 248 8.88 -12.42 -13.88
CA ASN A 248 7.49 -12.80 -14.12
C ASN A 248 6.85 -13.22 -12.80
N VAL A 249 5.75 -12.58 -12.44
CA VAL A 249 4.97 -12.89 -11.25
C VAL A 249 3.61 -13.41 -11.67
N THR A 250 3.16 -14.46 -11.01
CA THR A 250 1.86 -15.06 -11.22
C THR A 250 0.97 -14.77 -10.03
N TYR A 251 -0.17 -14.13 -10.28
CA TYR A 251 -1.17 -13.81 -9.26
C TYR A 251 -2.33 -14.78 -9.37
N LYS A 252 -2.84 -15.24 -8.22
CA LYS A 252 -4.15 -15.90 -8.15
C LYS A 252 -5.22 -14.85 -7.93
N LYS A 253 -6.32 -14.94 -8.67
CA LYS A 253 -7.46 -14.03 -8.53
C LYS A 253 -8.68 -14.82 -8.02
N GLY A 254 -9.05 -14.57 -6.77
CA GLY A 254 -10.25 -15.16 -6.16
C GLY A 254 -10.26 -16.68 -6.11
N ASP A 255 -11.43 -17.27 -6.23
CA ASP A 255 -11.65 -18.72 -6.30
C ASP A 255 -11.22 -19.36 -7.62
N SER A 256 -10.86 -18.54 -8.61
CA SER A 256 -10.48 -19.06 -9.91
C SER A 256 -9.01 -19.49 -9.89
N ASP A 257 -8.74 -20.66 -10.45
CA ASP A 257 -7.39 -21.08 -10.83
C ASP A 257 -6.83 -20.22 -11.99
N ILE A 258 -7.49 -19.10 -12.31
CA ILE A 258 -7.04 -18.15 -13.32
C ILE A 258 -5.84 -17.41 -12.78
N ILE A 259 -4.71 -17.81 -13.28
CA ILE A 259 -3.42 -17.25 -12.97
C ILE A 259 -3.15 -16.11 -13.97
N THR A 260 -3.10 -14.88 -13.49
CA THR A 260 -2.62 -13.76 -14.30
C THR A 260 -1.12 -13.70 -14.20
N LYS A 261 -0.44 -13.91 -15.32
CA LYS A 261 1.02 -13.74 -15.41
C LYS A 261 1.35 -12.33 -15.84
N THR A 262 2.15 -11.64 -15.06
CA THR A 262 2.58 -10.28 -15.34
C THR A 262 4.11 -10.22 -15.38
N LYS A 263 4.65 -9.59 -16.42
CA LYS A 263 6.06 -9.23 -16.52
C LYS A 263 6.26 -7.89 -15.80
N LEU A 264 7.15 -7.84 -14.83
CA LEU A 264 7.58 -6.62 -14.15
C LEU A 264 9.00 -6.31 -14.62
N GLU A 265 9.21 -5.12 -15.16
CA GLU A 265 10.50 -4.66 -15.69
C GLU A 265 11.24 -3.80 -14.68
N LYS A 266 12.55 -3.89 -14.66
CA LYS A 266 13.42 -3.23 -13.68
C LYS A 266 13.38 -1.70 -13.79
N ASP A 267 12.98 -1.20 -14.94
CA ASP A 267 12.84 0.23 -15.17
C ASP A 267 11.65 0.82 -14.40
N ASP A 268 10.60 0.01 -14.15
CA ASP A 268 9.36 0.43 -13.50
C ASP A 268 9.21 -0.15 -12.08
N TRP A 269 10.03 -1.15 -11.71
CA TRP A 269 9.87 -1.89 -10.47
C TRP A 269 11.20 -2.12 -9.78
N ASP A 270 11.24 -1.86 -8.48
CA ASP A 270 12.34 -2.24 -7.60
C ASP A 270 12.00 -3.57 -6.91
N TRP A 271 12.98 -4.47 -6.82
CA TRP A 271 12.87 -5.71 -6.06
C TRP A 271 14.11 -6.01 -5.24
N TYR A 272 13.94 -6.83 -4.22
CA TYR A 272 15.03 -7.22 -3.32
C TYR A 272 16.11 -8.05 -4.02
N ASP A 273 17.34 -7.96 -3.49
CA ASP A 273 18.48 -8.71 -4.00
C ASP A 273 18.30 -10.22 -3.78
N GLY A 274 18.66 -11.02 -4.79
CA GLY A 274 18.59 -12.48 -4.71
C GLY A 274 17.20 -13.07 -4.93
N ILE A 275 16.27 -12.28 -5.51
CA ILE A 275 14.96 -12.81 -5.95
C ILE A 275 15.14 -13.98 -6.90
N LYS A 276 14.38 -15.05 -6.72
CA LYS A 276 14.47 -16.27 -7.51
C LYS A 276 13.11 -16.84 -7.86
N LYS A 277 13.11 -17.76 -8.81
CA LYS A 277 11.92 -18.56 -9.15
C LYS A 277 11.39 -19.26 -7.91
N ASP A 278 10.09 -19.35 -7.82
CA ASP A 278 9.29 -19.94 -6.74
C ASP A 278 9.25 -19.12 -5.43
N ASP A 279 9.89 -17.95 -5.36
CA ASP A 279 9.67 -17.01 -4.27
C ASP A 279 8.24 -16.48 -4.28
N TYR A 280 7.63 -16.41 -3.09
CA TYR A 280 6.42 -15.64 -2.89
C TYR A 280 6.79 -14.17 -2.65
N VAL A 281 6.04 -13.28 -3.28
CA VAL A 281 6.32 -11.85 -3.25
C VAL A 281 5.06 -11.04 -2.96
N VAL A 282 5.25 -9.95 -2.23
CA VAL A 282 4.27 -8.89 -2.05
C VAL A 282 4.61 -7.79 -3.03
N VAL A 283 3.65 -7.43 -3.86
CA VAL A 283 3.79 -6.39 -4.87
C VAL A 283 2.93 -5.20 -4.48
N SER A 284 3.54 -4.04 -4.37
CA SER A 284 2.86 -2.81 -4.04
C SER A 284 3.41 -1.66 -4.87
N ALA A 285 2.59 -0.63 -5.08
CA ALA A 285 3.10 0.61 -5.59
C ALA A 285 3.93 1.29 -4.49
N ALA A 286 5.13 1.75 -4.81
CA ALA A 286 6.02 2.50 -3.92
C ALA A 286 6.13 3.94 -4.41
N GLY A 287 6.29 4.87 -3.47
CA GLY A 287 6.50 6.28 -3.78
C GLY A 287 5.36 6.90 -4.58
N ASN A 288 5.64 7.33 -5.78
CA ASN A 288 4.64 7.82 -6.69
C ASN A 288 4.05 6.69 -7.53
N TYR A 289 2.83 6.47 -7.30
CA TYR A 289 2.09 5.33 -7.80
C TYR A 289 1.63 5.47 -9.25
N GLY A 290 1.42 6.67 -9.74
CA GLY A 290 0.92 6.91 -11.10
C GLY A 290 1.98 6.73 -12.20
N THR A 291 3.25 6.48 -11.87
CA THR A 291 4.36 6.46 -12.83
C THR A 291 5.10 5.14 -12.93
N GLY A 292 4.53 4.06 -12.42
CA GLY A 292 5.11 2.74 -12.59
C GLY A 292 6.19 2.33 -11.57
N ASN A 293 6.57 3.21 -10.65
CA ASN A 293 7.53 2.86 -9.60
C ASN A 293 6.87 1.92 -8.58
N GLY A 294 6.97 0.64 -8.84
CA GLY A 294 6.47 -0.40 -7.96
C GLY A 294 7.57 -1.02 -7.10
N LEU A 295 7.16 -1.66 -6.01
CA LEU A 295 8.04 -2.38 -5.10
C LEU A 295 7.61 -3.84 -5.02
N VAL A 296 8.59 -4.72 -5.13
CA VAL A 296 8.42 -6.17 -4.94
C VAL A 296 9.25 -6.60 -3.72
N GLU A 297 8.56 -6.97 -2.67
CA GLU A 297 9.16 -7.40 -1.42
C GLU A 297 9.03 -8.92 -1.25
N LYS A 298 9.98 -9.52 -0.53
CA LYS A 298 9.87 -10.92 -0.17
C LYS A 298 8.72 -11.10 0.79
N ALA A 299 7.84 -12.06 0.49
CA ALA A 299 6.68 -12.34 1.32
C ALA A 299 7.06 -13.14 2.58
N ASP A 300 6.37 -12.85 3.67
CA ASP A 300 6.35 -13.71 4.84
C ASP A 300 5.40 -14.88 4.60
N VAL A 301 5.94 -16.09 4.60
CA VAL A 301 5.18 -17.32 4.30
C VAL A 301 4.97 -18.12 5.57
N VAL A 302 3.73 -18.46 5.84
CA VAL A 302 3.33 -19.39 6.90
C VAL A 302 3.06 -20.75 6.25
N THR A 303 3.87 -21.72 6.58
CA THR A 303 3.74 -23.10 6.04
C THR A 303 3.24 -24.04 7.14
N GLY A 304 2.30 -24.90 6.81
CA GLY A 304 1.84 -25.93 7.73
C GLY A 304 0.49 -26.56 7.37
N LYS A 305 0.05 -27.45 8.25
CA LYS A 305 -1.27 -28.10 8.12
C LYS A 305 -2.37 -27.22 8.71
N VAL A 306 -3.46 -27.06 7.99
CA VAL A 306 -4.66 -26.39 8.49
C VAL A 306 -5.31 -27.24 9.56
N THR A 307 -5.35 -26.77 10.79
CA THR A 307 -5.90 -27.46 11.94
C THR A 307 -7.34 -27.08 12.28
N GLY A 308 -7.82 -25.96 11.73
CA GLY A 308 -9.19 -25.50 11.97
C GLY A 308 -9.57 -24.31 11.10
N THR A 309 -10.87 -24.11 10.95
CA THR A 309 -11.46 -22.96 10.26
C THR A 309 -12.58 -22.36 11.12
N LYS A 310 -12.84 -21.05 10.98
CA LYS A 310 -13.95 -20.35 11.64
C LYS A 310 -14.87 -19.74 10.60
N SER A 311 -16.14 -19.54 10.98
CA SER A 311 -17.16 -18.93 10.11
C SER A 311 -16.87 -17.48 9.74
N ASP A 312 -16.06 -16.78 10.53
CA ASP A 312 -15.61 -15.41 10.35
C ASP A 312 -14.28 -15.29 9.58
N ASP A 313 -14.09 -16.19 8.60
CA ASP A 313 -12.92 -16.24 7.73
C ASP A 313 -11.57 -16.54 8.42
N GLY A 314 -11.62 -17.12 9.60
CA GLY A 314 -10.45 -17.58 10.32
C GLY A 314 -9.91 -18.91 9.79
N VAL A 315 -8.59 -19.04 9.73
CA VAL A 315 -7.86 -20.29 9.46
C VAL A 315 -6.77 -20.49 10.49
N SER A 316 -6.62 -21.70 10.99
CA SER A 316 -5.58 -22.06 11.97
C SER A 316 -4.49 -22.89 11.30
N VAL A 317 -3.22 -22.44 11.42
CA VAL A 317 -2.04 -23.14 10.95
C VAL A 317 -0.96 -23.02 12.02
N GLY A 318 -0.33 -24.15 12.36
CA GLY A 318 0.71 -24.17 13.38
C GLY A 318 0.27 -23.68 14.77
N GLY A 319 -1.02 -23.82 15.10
CA GLY A 319 -1.60 -23.36 16.37
C GLY A 319 -1.98 -21.88 16.41
N ASN A 320 -1.65 -21.10 15.38
CA ASN A 320 -2.01 -19.69 15.27
C ASN A 320 -3.23 -19.50 14.38
N TRP A 321 -4.06 -18.50 14.74
CA TRP A 321 -5.20 -18.10 13.94
C TRP A 321 -4.87 -16.91 13.05
N TYR A 322 -5.25 -17.01 11.79
CA TYR A 322 -5.09 -15.97 10.76
C TYR A 322 -6.45 -15.62 10.18
N THR A 323 -6.64 -14.38 9.77
CA THR A 323 -7.87 -13.90 9.11
C THR A 323 -7.64 -13.82 7.62
N MET A 324 -8.55 -14.39 6.81
CA MET A 324 -8.50 -14.27 5.36
C MET A 324 -8.83 -12.84 4.93
N ALA A 325 -8.10 -12.29 3.98
CA ALA A 325 -8.45 -11.00 3.39
C ALA A 325 -9.74 -11.10 2.56
N GLY A 326 -10.55 -10.05 2.55
CA GLY A 326 -11.70 -9.91 1.67
C GLY A 326 -12.85 -10.86 1.94
N ASN A 327 -13.12 -11.21 3.20
CA ASN A 327 -14.21 -12.10 3.62
C ASN A 327 -14.08 -13.57 3.13
N GLY A 328 -12.89 -14.03 2.82
CA GLY A 328 -12.57 -15.45 2.64
C GLY A 328 -13.21 -16.15 1.43
N THR A 329 -14.10 -15.49 0.71
CA THR A 329 -14.84 -16.12 -0.40
C THR A 329 -14.59 -15.46 -1.76
N SER A 330 -14.24 -14.18 -1.78
CA SER A 330 -14.13 -13.43 -3.04
C SER A 330 -12.71 -13.00 -3.41
N PHE A 331 -11.79 -12.99 -2.46
CA PHE A 331 -10.42 -12.53 -2.69
C PHE A 331 -9.38 -13.64 -2.59
N VAL A 332 -9.43 -14.44 -1.52
CA VAL A 332 -8.53 -15.58 -1.30
C VAL A 332 -9.37 -16.77 -0.86
N LYS A 333 -9.20 -17.90 -1.52
CA LYS A 333 -9.89 -19.13 -1.14
C LYS A 333 -9.35 -19.64 0.20
N ARG A 334 -10.25 -19.82 1.16
CA ARG A 334 -9.90 -20.42 2.44
C ARG A 334 -9.57 -21.89 2.25
N PRO A 335 -8.41 -22.37 2.69
CA PRO A 335 -8.06 -23.78 2.58
C PRO A 335 -8.90 -24.65 3.54
N ASN A 336 -9.10 -25.88 3.17
CA ASN A 336 -9.83 -26.85 3.98
C ASN A 336 -9.00 -27.33 5.16
N THR A 337 -9.66 -27.69 6.27
CA THR A 337 -9.02 -28.35 7.40
C THR A 337 -8.37 -29.65 6.92
N GLY A 338 -7.13 -29.90 7.37
CA GLY A 338 -6.33 -31.07 6.97
C GLY A 338 -5.40 -30.82 5.79
N SER A 339 -5.59 -29.74 5.01
CA SER A 339 -4.70 -29.40 3.90
C SER A 339 -3.36 -28.86 4.41
N ASN A 340 -2.26 -29.20 3.75
CA ASN A 340 -0.99 -28.50 3.92
C ASN A 340 -0.96 -27.30 2.99
N VAL A 341 -0.54 -26.16 3.52
CA VAL A 341 -0.60 -24.90 2.81
C VAL A 341 0.66 -24.07 3.02
N ASP A 342 0.98 -23.28 1.99
CA ASP A 342 1.78 -22.08 2.10
C ASP A 342 0.82 -20.90 2.05
N MET A 343 0.85 -20.05 3.06
CA MET A 343 0.03 -18.84 3.15
C MET A 343 0.92 -17.61 3.23
N VAL A 344 0.62 -16.60 2.44
CA VAL A 344 1.26 -15.30 2.57
C VAL A 344 0.35 -14.37 3.38
N VAL A 345 0.93 -13.80 4.43
CA VAL A 345 0.24 -12.89 5.34
C VAL A 345 0.76 -11.47 5.12
N VAL A 346 -0.14 -10.54 4.81
CA VAL A 346 0.17 -9.11 4.66
C VAL A 346 -0.64 -8.33 5.68
N ASN A 347 0.06 -7.59 6.53
CA ASN A 347 -0.56 -6.75 7.56
C ASN A 347 -1.58 -7.51 8.45
N GLY A 348 -1.32 -8.78 8.73
CA GLY A 348 -2.17 -9.63 9.59
C GLY A 348 -3.32 -10.35 8.87
N TYR A 349 -3.42 -10.22 7.55
CA TYR A 349 -4.43 -10.89 6.73
C TYR A 349 -3.79 -11.82 5.71
N VAL A 350 -4.45 -12.96 5.47
CA VAL A 350 -4.01 -13.93 4.44
C VAL A 350 -4.42 -13.42 3.07
N TYR A 351 -3.43 -13.14 2.23
CA TYR A 351 -3.60 -12.62 0.87
C TYR A 351 -3.41 -13.67 -0.22
N TYR A 352 -2.81 -14.79 0.13
CA TYR A 352 -2.50 -15.84 -0.82
C TYR A 352 -2.43 -17.19 -0.11
N THR A 353 -2.96 -18.22 -0.73
CA THR A 353 -2.85 -19.61 -0.28
C THR A 353 -2.44 -20.49 -1.43
N ASP A 354 -1.51 -21.39 -1.19
CA ASP A 354 -1.15 -22.47 -2.11
C ASP A 354 -1.26 -23.79 -1.34
N THR A 355 -2.01 -24.73 -1.90
CA THR A 355 -2.10 -26.07 -1.30
C THR A 355 -0.85 -26.82 -1.73
N THR A 356 0.01 -27.11 -0.79
CA THR A 356 1.17 -27.95 -1.04
C THR A 356 0.72 -29.42 -1.03
N ALA A 357 1.37 -30.24 -1.84
CA ALA A 357 1.14 -31.68 -1.77
C ALA A 357 1.38 -32.14 -0.33
N GLY A 358 0.39 -32.75 0.27
CA GLY A 358 0.51 -33.32 1.61
C GLY A 358 1.72 -34.22 1.66
N ASN A 359 2.40 -34.23 2.82
CA ASN A 359 3.43 -35.24 3.05
C ASN A 359 2.79 -36.59 2.76
N VAL A 360 3.39 -37.38 1.89
CA VAL A 360 2.90 -38.73 1.57
C VAL A 360 2.76 -39.59 2.82
N ASP A 361 3.40 -39.17 3.92
CA ASP A 361 3.35 -39.83 5.24
C ASP A 361 1.93 -39.89 5.84
N ASP A 362 1.02 -38.95 5.44
CA ASP A 362 -0.37 -38.92 5.84
C ASP A 362 -1.32 -39.63 4.84
N MET A 363 -0.78 -40.18 3.77
CA MET A 363 -1.53 -40.92 2.74
C MET A 363 -1.33 -42.41 2.88
N ALA A 364 -2.40 -43.15 2.68
CA ALA A 364 -2.35 -44.61 2.55
C ALA A 364 -3.21 -45.04 1.40
N LEU A 365 -2.72 -46.02 0.66
CA LEU A 365 -3.50 -46.68 -0.37
C LEU A 365 -4.46 -47.68 0.27
N LEU A 366 -5.77 -47.53 0.04
CA LEU A 366 -6.74 -48.55 0.44
C LEU A 366 -6.58 -49.75 -0.47
N ILE A 367 -6.17 -50.88 0.09
CA ILE A 367 -6.04 -52.14 -0.62
C ILE A 367 -7.39 -52.87 -0.63
N GLU A 368 -8.00 -52.97 0.54
CA GLU A 368 -9.27 -53.68 0.74
C GLU A 368 -10.04 -53.08 1.91
N ALA A 369 -11.37 -53.07 1.79
CA ALA A 369 -12.25 -52.74 2.90
C ALA A 369 -13.33 -53.84 3.05
N ALA A 370 -13.53 -54.27 4.27
CA ALA A 370 -14.54 -55.30 4.58
C ALA A 370 -15.29 -54.95 5.87
N ALA A 371 -16.55 -55.36 5.92
CA ALA A 371 -17.33 -55.27 7.12
C ALA A 371 -16.77 -56.23 8.18
N LYS A 372 -16.53 -55.74 9.38
CA LYS A 372 -16.14 -56.59 10.51
C LYS A 372 -17.30 -57.47 10.94
N GLY A 373 -17.11 -58.76 10.87
CA GLY A 373 -18.15 -59.71 11.26
C GLY A 373 -18.59 -59.55 12.72
N GLY A 374 -19.89 -59.30 12.97
CA GLY A 374 -20.48 -59.12 14.30
C GLY A 374 -21.74 -58.23 14.23
N THR A 375 -22.41 -58.03 15.35
CA THR A 375 -23.63 -57.24 15.47
C THR A 375 -23.45 -55.72 15.41
N GLY A 376 -22.32 -55.18 14.93
CA GLY A 376 -22.04 -53.74 14.79
C GLY A 376 -21.54 -53.42 13.38
N SER A 377 -21.97 -52.26 12.86
CA SER A 377 -21.59 -51.72 11.55
C SER A 377 -20.16 -51.14 11.58
N GLN A 378 -19.14 -51.93 11.95
CA GLN A 378 -17.75 -51.51 11.85
C GLN A 378 -17.13 -52.00 10.55
N TRP A 379 -16.38 -51.15 9.91
CA TRP A 379 -15.60 -51.48 8.73
C TRP A 379 -14.10 -51.49 9.08
N GLU A 380 -13.39 -52.43 8.49
CA GLU A 380 -11.93 -52.47 8.55
C GLU A 380 -11.37 -52.20 7.14
N ALA A 381 -10.31 -51.44 7.07
CA ALA A 381 -9.57 -51.16 5.86
C ALA A 381 -8.14 -51.70 5.99
N HIS A 382 -7.74 -52.49 4.98
CA HIS A 382 -6.33 -52.88 4.82
C HIS A 382 -5.66 -51.79 3.95
N MET A 383 -4.65 -51.15 4.52
CA MET A 383 -4.05 -49.95 3.93
C MET A 383 -2.53 -50.11 3.82
N LEU A 384 -1.98 -49.68 2.68
CA LEU A 384 -0.53 -49.54 2.46
C LEU A 384 -0.13 -48.07 2.72
N PHE A 385 0.71 -47.86 3.69
CA PHE A 385 1.22 -46.51 4.05
C PHE A 385 2.43 -46.16 3.21
N ALA A 386 2.76 -44.84 3.16
CA ALA A 386 3.87 -44.32 2.38
C ALA A 386 5.25 -44.86 2.80
N ASP A 387 5.39 -45.32 4.03
CA ASP A 387 6.59 -45.96 4.55
C ASP A 387 6.71 -47.43 4.10
N GLY A 388 5.81 -47.93 3.29
CA GLY A 388 5.73 -49.32 2.82
C GLY A 388 5.12 -50.26 3.81
N SER A 389 4.67 -49.83 4.99
CA SER A 389 3.97 -50.69 5.95
C SER A 389 2.51 -50.94 5.55
N GLU A 390 2.05 -52.15 5.82
CA GLU A 390 0.64 -52.49 5.68
C GLU A 390 0.00 -52.68 7.05
N LYS A 391 -1.19 -52.10 7.22
CA LYS A 391 -1.96 -52.19 8.47
C LYS A 391 -3.46 -52.31 8.18
N THR A 392 -4.14 -53.10 9.01
CA THR A 392 -5.58 -53.11 9.06
C THR A 392 -6.04 -52.12 10.14
N VAL A 393 -6.85 -51.14 9.77
CA VAL A 393 -7.40 -50.11 10.64
C VAL A 393 -8.91 -50.17 10.67
N THR A 394 -9.50 -49.87 11.80
CA THR A 394 -10.99 -49.73 11.89
C THR A 394 -11.40 -48.36 11.36
N ILE A 395 -12.37 -48.33 10.46
CA ILE A 395 -12.92 -47.10 9.92
C ILE A 395 -14.00 -46.62 10.88
N GLU A 396 -13.77 -45.47 11.52
CA GLU A 396 -14.79 -44.83 12.36
C GLU A 396 -15.76 -44.00 11.56
N LYS A 397 -15.28 -43.32 10.53
CA LYS A 397 -16.09 -42.50 9.62
C LYS A 397 -15.47 -42.46 8.23
N TYR A 398 -16.28 -42.40 7.21
CA TYR A 398 -15.82 -42.13 5.86
C TYR A 398 -16.67 -41.02 5.23
N TRP A 399 -16.08 -40.32 4.27
CA TRP A 399 -16.72 -39.26 3.53
C TRP A 399 -17.01 -39.70 2.10
N ASP A 400 -18.25 -39.53 1.65
CA ASP A 400 -18.63 -39.76 0.26
C ASP A 400 -18.71 -38.43 -0.48
N ASP A 401 -17.79 -38.22 -1.41
CA ASP A 401 -17.76 -37.02 -2.23
C ASP A 401 -18.94 -36.86 -3.16
N LYS A 402 -19.58 -37.95 -3.57
CA LYS A 402 -20.76 -37.91 -4.45
C LYS A 402 -21.98 -37.37 -3.71
N ASP A 403 -22.18 -37.81 -2.51
CA ASP A 403 -23.34 -37.43 -1.70
C ASP A 403 -23.04 -36.26 -0.75
N ASN A 404 -21.78 -35.80 -0.66
CA ASN A 404 -21.32 -34.78 0.23
C ASN A 404 -21.72 -35.03 1.70
N LYS A 405 -21.61 -36.29 2.14
CA LYS A 405 -22.00 -36.74 3.46
C LYS A 405 -20.94 -37.60 4.13
N SER A 406 -20.84 -37.47 5.46
CA SER A 406 -20.08 -38.42 6.26
C SER A 406 -20.97 -39.54 6.74
N PHE A 407 -20.48 -40.76 6.69
CA PHE A 407 -21.13 -41.94 7.23
C PHE A 407 -20.35 -42.44 8.46
N PRO A 408 -21.07 -42.89 9.50
CA PRO A 408 -20.43 -43.41 10.71
C PRO A 408 -19.72 -44.75 10.41
#